data_5eb2e2c7d924bfbde00f73a7d07441ff
#
_entry.id   5eb2e2c7d924bfbde00f73a7d07441ff
#
_cell.length_a   1.000
_cell.length_b   1.000
_cell.length_c   1.000
_cell.angle_alpha   90.00
_cell.angle_beta   90.00
_cell.angle_gamma   90.00
#
_symmetry.space_group_name_H-M   'P 1'
#
loop_
_entity.id
_entity.type
_entity.pdbx_description
1 polymer ?
#
loop_
_entity_poly.entity_id
_entity_poly.type
_entity_poly.pdbx_seq_one_letter_code
_entity_poly.pdbx_strand_id
1 'polypeptide(L)'
;MVKGIIFSVLASTVFGILYFYSQFLKIFDGSQTFGWRMIALLPFLTLFMWLSGDLHLIRQVYERVKQKPTFFLLLLLTAMLAAVQLWLFLWAPMHGRGMQVSLGYFLLPLVLVLVGSVFYKEKLSWFQKIAVLCALLGVAHEFWRIGSIAWETLLVALGYSAYFFLRKVIKTDHLGGFWWDNMLMLPIAILQQIREASSLQIHRDMKNIQETWQL
;
A
#
# COMPACT_ATOMS: atom_id res chain seq x y z
N MET A 1 10.26 23.48 -9.70
CA MET A 1 10.04 23.33 -8.25
C MET A 1 8.57 23.56 -7.85
N VAL A 2 7.93 24.69 -8.21
CA VAL A 2 6.53 25.00 -7.81
C VAL A 2 5.52 23.93 -8.25
N LYS A 3 5.59 23.43 -9.48
CA LYS A 3 4.69 22.35 -9.96
C LYS A 3 4.78 21.07 -9.08
N GLY A 4 5.97 20.66 -8.67
CA GLY A 4 6.14 19.48 -7.81
C GLY A 4 5.52 19.68 -6.43
N ILE A 5 5.63 20.87 -5.84
CA ILE A 5 5.00 21.19 -4.56
C ILE A 5 3.47 21.15 -4.68
N ILE A 6 2.91 21.74 -5.74
CA ILE A 6 1.45 21.72 -5.98
C ILE A 6 0.94 20.28 -6.12
N PHE A 7 1.61 19.44 -6.92
CA PHE A 7 1.22 18.04 -7.07
C PHE A 7 1.37 17.24 -5.77
N SER A 8 2.39 17.52 -4.96
CA SER A 8 2.58 16.88 -3.67
C SER A 8 1.47 17.24 -2.69
N VAL A 9 1.10 18.52 -2.60
CA VAL A 9 -0.01 18.99 -1.75
C VAL A 9 -1.34 18.39 -2.21
N LEU A 10 -1.61 18.39 -3.52
CA LEU A 10 -2.83 17.80 -4.09
C LEU A 10 -2.90 16.31 -3.80
N ALA A 11 -1.82 15.56 -4.02
CA ALA A 11 -1.74 14.13 -3.73
C ALA A 11 -1.97 13.85 -2.24
N SER A 12 -1.35 14.62 -1.34
CA SER A 12 -1.54 14.48 0.10
C SER A 12 -2.98 14.74 0.53
N THR A 13 -3.62 15.76 -0.06
CA THR A 13 -5.03 16.08 0.21
C THR A 13 -5.96 14.95 -0.24
N VAL A 14 -5.78 14.45 -1.48
CA VAL A 14 -6.57 13.33 -1.99
C VAL A 14 -6.35 12.07 -1.15
N PHE A 15 -5.12 11.80 -0.74
CA PHE A 15 -4.79 10.67 0.12
C PHE A 15 -5.47 10.76 1.50
N GLY A 16 -5.48 11.96 2.11
CA GLY A 16 -6.18 12.21 3.37
C GLY A 16 -7.70 12.03 3.24
N ILE A 17 -8.30 12.52 2.15
CA ILE A 17 -9.73 12.32 1.86
C ILE A 17 -10.06 10.83 1.70
N LEU A 18 -9.25 10.08 0.93
CA LEU A 18 -9.44 8.63 0.76
C LEU A 18 -9.31 7.86 2.07
N TYR A 19 -8.36 8.25 2.92
CA TYR A 19 -8.18 7.65 4.23
C TYR A 19 -9.38 7.88 5.14
N PHE A 20 -9.88 9.11 5.20
CA PHE A 20 -11.07 9.45 5.97
C PHE A 20 -12.32 8.76 5.41
N TYR A 21 -12.48 8.75 4.08
CA TYR A 21 -13.60 8.11 3.39
C TYR A 21 -13.69 6.61 3.67
N SER A 22 -12.57 5.94 3.90
CA SER A 22 -12.55 4.50 4.22
C SER A 22 -13.34 4.16 5.49
N GLN A 23 -13.47 5.11 6.43
CA GLN A 23 -14.26 4.93 7.66
C GLN A 23 -15.77 4.87 7.39
N PHE A 24 -16.25 5.45 6.29
CA PHE A 24 -17.66 5.40 5.88
C PHE A 24 -18.02 4.11 5.15
N LEU A 25 -17.02 3.39 4.64
CA LEU A 25 -17.21 2.10 3.97
C LEU A 25 -17.39 0.92 4.95
N LYS A 26 -17.82 1.18 6.18
CA LYS A 26 -18.06 0.15 7.22
C LYS A 26 -19.10 -0.92 6.84
N ILE A 27 -19.89 -0.67 5.79
CA ILE A 27 -20.84 -1.65 5.21
C ILE A 27 -20.08 -2.81 4.55
N PHE A 28 -18.86 -2.57 4.06
CA PHE A 28 -17.97 -3.58 3.50
C PHE A 28 -16.85 -3.88 4.49
N ASP A 29 -16.49 -5.15 4.63
CA ASP A 29 -15.27 -5.49 5.35
C ASP A 29 -14.03 -4.90 4.65
N GLY A 30 -12.98 -4.59 5.42
CA GLY A 30 -11.74 -4.00 4.88
C GLY A 30 -11.13 -4.82 3.76
N SER A 31 -11.29 -6.13 3.82
CA SER A 31 -10.86 -7.09 2.80
C SER A 31 -11.64 -6.96 1.51
N GLN A 32 -12.97 -6.81 1.59
CA GLN A 32 -13.84 -6.62 0.41
C GLN A 32 -13.50 -5.30 -0.30
N THR A 33 -13.35 -4.23 0.47
CA THR A 33 -12.98 -2.91 -0.07
C THR A 33 -11.62 -2.97 -0.76
N PHE A 34 -10.65 -3.70 -0.19
CA PHE A 34 -9.34 -3.90 -0.81
C PHE A 34 -9.46 -4.65 -2.15
N GLY A 35 -10.21 -5.74 -2.20
CA GLY A 35 -10.38 -6.52 -3.43
C GLY A 35 -11.01 -5.72 -4.56
N TRP A 36 -12.14 -5.03 -4.30
CA TRP A 36 -12.78 -4.16 -5.28
C TRP A 36 -11.89 -3.02 -5.77
N ARG A 37 -11.11 -2.43 -4.86
CA ARG A 37 -10.14 -1.40 -5.21
C ARG A 37 -9.07 -1.92 -6.18
N MET A 38 -8.54 -3.14 -5.95
CA MET A 38 -7.53 -3.73 -6.84
C MET A 38 -8.10 -4.02 -8.23
N ILE A 39 -9.32 -4.57 -8.29
CA ILE A 39 -10.01 -4.88 -9.56
C ILE A 39 -10.28 -3.60 -10.33
N ALA A 40 -10.75 -2.53 -9.67
CA ALA A 40 -11.03 -1.26 -10.33
C ALA A 40 -9.76 -0.50 -10.73
N LEU A 41 -8.70 -0.55 -9.90
CA LEU A 41 -7.48 0.22 -10.14
C LEU A 41 -6.79 -0.15 -11.44
N LEU A 42 -6.74 -1.45 -11.79
CA LEU A 42 -5.97 -1.92 -12.94
C LEU A 42 -6.47 -1.36 -14.29
N PRO A 43 -7.77 -1.38 -14.62
CA PRO A 43 -8.26 -0.77 -15.86
C PRO A 43 -8.05 0.75 -15.90
N PHE A 44 -8.26 1.46 -14.77
CA PHE A 44 -8.02 2.90 -14.72
C PHE A 44 -6.53 3.24 -14.87
N LEU A 45 -5.64 2.49 -14.24
CA LEU A 45 -4.20 2.66 -14.39
C LEU A 45 -3.75 2.38 -15.82
N THR A 46 -4.29 1.33 -16.45
CA THR A 46 -3.99 0.99 -17.85
C THR A 46 -4.47 2.09 -18.79
N LEU A 47 -5.68 2.61 -18.59
CA LEU A 47 -6.21 3.74 -19.34
C LEU A 47 -5.34 4.99 -19.16
N PHE A 48 -4.94 5.30 -17.93
CA PHE A 48 -4.04 6.42 -17.65
C PHE A 48 -2.70 6.26 -18.37
N MET A 49 -2.09 5.09 -18.31
CA MET A 49 -0.82 4.79 -19.00
C MET A 49 -0.96 4.85 -20.52
N TRP A 50 -2.13 4.48 -21.06
CA TRP A 50 -2.41 4.62 -22.49
C TRP A 50 -2.47 6.09 -22.90
N LEU A 51 -3.19 6.92 -22.16
CA LEU A 51 -3.30 8.36 -22.40
C LEU A 51 -1.96 9.09 -22.24
N SER A 52 -1.10 8.62 -21.31
CA SER A 52 0.25 9.18 -21.07
C SER A 52 1.31 8.66 -22.03
N GLY A 53 1.02 7.63 -22.85
CA GLY A 53 2.00 7.00 -23.74
C GLY A 53 2.98 6.04 -23.05
N ASP A 54 2.72 5.68 -21.78
CA ASP A 54 3.64 4.91 -20.92
C ASP A 54 3.42 3.39 -20.99
N LEU A 55 2.57 2.88 -21.89
CA LEU A 55 2.32 1.43 -22.04
C LEU A 55 3.60 0.64 -22.35
N HIS A 56 4.59 1.28 -22.98
CA HIS A 56 5.89 0.66 -23.28
C HIS A 56 6.60 0.17 -22.01
N LEU A 57 6.36 0.81 -20.84
CA LEU A 57 6.95 0.41 -19.55
C LEU A 57 6.45 -0.95 -19.08
N ILE A 58 5.20 -1.32 -19.38
CA ILE A 58 4.63 -2.64 -19.06
C ILE A 58 5.40 -3.71 -19.86
N ARG A 59 5.62 -3.44 -21.16
CA ARG A 59 6.34 -4.35 -22.05
C ARG A 59 7.82 -4.53 -21.63
N GLN A 60 8.47 -3.44 -21.22
CA GLN A 60 9.85 -3.49 -20.72
C GLN A 60 10.00 -4.43 -19.51
N VAL A 61 9.08 -4.35 -18.54
CA VAL A 61 9.10 -5.25 -17.38
C VAL A 61 8.83 -6.70 -17.81
N TYR A 62 7.88 -6.93 -18.72
CA TYR A 62 7.58 -8.26 -19.26
C TYR A 62 8.78 -8.92 -19.95
N GLU A 63 9.49 -8.17 -20.79
CA GLU A 63 10.69 -8.66 -21.47
C GLU A 63 11.80 -9.05 -20.46
N ARG A 64 11.95 -8.28 -19.37
CA ARG A 64 12.89 -8.58 -18.29
C ARG A 64 12.50 -9.84 -17.51
N VAL A 65 11.21 -10.05 -17.25
CA VAL A 65 10.69 -11.27 -16.61
C VAL A 65 11.02 -12.50 -17.46
N LYS A 66 10.83 -12.42 -18.78
CA LYS A 66 11.17 -13.53 -19.71
C LYS A 66 12.66 -13.87 -19.72
N GLN A 67 13.51 -12.86 -19.62
CA GLN A 67 14.96 -13.06 -19.68
C GLN A 67 15.56 -13.63 -18.39
N LYS A 68 14.96 -13.32 -17.23
CA LYS A 68 15.50 -13.69 -15.92
C LYS A 68 14.38 -14.10 -14.96
N PRO A 69 14.17 -15.40 -14.71
CA PRO A 69 13.12 -15.88 -13.79
C PRO A 69 13.31 -15.37 -12.35
N THR A 70 14.55 -15.15 -11.91
CA THR A 70 14.84 -14.53 -10.59
C THR A 70 14.24 -13.12 -10.47
N PHE A 71 14.16 -12.38 -11.58
CA PHE A 71 13.53 -11.07 -11.59
C PHE A 71 12.02 -11.15 -11.27
N PHE A 72 11.36 -12.22 -11.72
CA PHE A 72 9.95 -12.47 -11.38
C PHE A 72 9.73 -12.66 -9.87
N LEU A 73 10.63 -13.38 -9.19
CA LEU A 73 10.55 -13.56 -7.73
C LEU A 73 10.69 -12.23 -6.99
N LEU A 74 11.59 -11.36 -7.44
CA LEU A 74 11.74 -10.02 -6.86
C LEU A 74 10.52 -9.14 -7.12
N LEU A 75 9.94 -9.25 -8.32
CA LEU A 75 8.70 -8.53 -8.67
C LEU A 75 7.51 -9.05 -7.83
N LEU A 76 7.43 -10.36 -7.60
CA LEU A 76 6.44 -10.95 -6.71
C LEU A 76 6.61 -10.46 -5.27
N LEU A 77 7.84 -10.35 -4.80
CA LEU A 77 8.13 -9.82 -3.46
C LEU A 77 7.68 -8.35 -3.32
N THR A 78 7.94 -7.51 -4.34
CA THR A 78 7.45 -6.12 -4.33
C THR A 78 5.93 -6.06 -4.34
N ALA A 79 5.26 -6.91 -5.12
CA ALA A 79 3.81 -7.01 -5.15
C ALA A 79 3.24 -7.42 -3.78
N MET A 80 3.84 -8.41 -3.10
CA MET A 80 3.41 -8.83 -1.76
C MET A 80 3.60 -7.72 -0.73
N LEU A 81 4.73 -7.01 -0.75
CA LEU A 81 4.95 -5.87 0.13
C LEU A 81 3.90 -4.78 -0.10
N ALA A 82 3.62 -4.44 -1.37
CA ALA A 82 2.60 -3.46 -1.71
C ALA A 82 1.19 -3.91 -1.27
N ALA A 83 0.85 -5.21 -1.46
CA ALA A 83 -0.44 -5.77 -1.06
C ALA A 83 -0.69 -5.60 0.45
N VAL A 84 0.29 -5.95 1.28
CA VAL A 84 0.20 -5.81 2.74
C VAL A 84 -0.03 -4.34 3.13
N GLN A 85 0.69 -3.42 2.50
CA GLN A 85 0.57 -1.99 2.80
C GLN A 85 -0.79 -1.42 2.39
N LEU A 86 -1.27 -1.77 1.20
CA LEU A 86 -2.56 -1.31 0.68
C LEU A 86 -3.73 -1.91 1.46
N TRP A 87 -3.60 -3.17 1.89
CA TRP A 87 -4.57 -3.80 2.78
C TRP A 87 -4.60 -3.11 4.14
N LEU A 88 -3.44 -2.89 4.76
CA LEU A 88 -3.33 -2.25 6.07
C LEU A 88 -3.91 -0.82 6.07
N PHE A 89 -3.72 -0.09 4.96
CA PHE A 89 -4.27 1.26 4.76
C PHE A 89 -5.80 1.29 4.89
N LEU A 90 -6.49 0.26 4.42
CA LEU A 90 -7.95 0.14 4.49
C LEU A 90 -8.42 -0.51 5.79
N TRP A 91 -7.72 -1.55 6.21
CA TRP A 91 -8.08 -2.33 7.40
C TRP A 91 -7.96 -1.52 8.70
N ALA A 92 -6.88 -0.77 8.87
CA ALA A 92 -6.57 -0.11 10.13
C ALA A 92 -7.60 0.95 10.56
N PRO A 93 -8.10 1.86 9.71
CA PRO A 93 -9.13 2.81 10.10
C PRO A 93 -10.43 2.14 10.53
N MET A 94 -10.78 1.02 9.88
CA MET A 94 -12.00 0.26 10.18
C MET A 94 -11.93 -0.45 11.54
N HIS A 95 -10.70 -0.76 12.01
CA HIS A 95 -10.45 -1.45 13.29
C HIS A 95 -9.95 -0.51 14.40
N GLY A 96 -10.11 0.82 14.24
CA GLY A 96 -9.66 1.80 15.23
C GLY A 96 -8.14 1.94 15.34
N ARG A 97 -7.39 1.38 14.38
CA ARG A 97 -5.91 1.41 14.32
C ARG A 97 -5.36 2.46 13.36
N GLY A 98 -6.23 3.39 12.92
CA GLY A 98 -5.86 4.40 11.93
C GLY A 98 -4.72 5.31 12.37
N MET A 99 -4.66 5.68 13.65
CA MET A 99 -3.62 6.55 14.18
C MET A 99 -2.23 5.90 14.10
N GLN A 100 -2.13 4.60 14.42
CA GLN A 100 -0.88 3.84 14.37
C GLN A 100 -0.33 3.75 12.94
N VAL A 101 -1.21 3.53 11.98
CA VAL A 101 -0.83 3.51 10.55
C VAL A 101 -0.43 4.91 10.08
N SER A 102 -1.14 5.96 10.49
CA SER A 102 -0.78 7.36 10.16
C SER A 102 0.61 7.72 10.69
N LEU A 103 0.96 7.30 11.91
CA LEU A 103 2.31 7.46 12.46
C LEU A 103 3.36 6.75 11.60
N GLY A 104 3.06 5.55 11.10
CA GLY A 104 3.94 4.82 10.17
C GLY A 104 4.20 5.61 8.87
N TYR A 105 3.16 6.20 8.27
CA TYR A 105 3.30 7.07 7.10
C TYR A 105 4.11 8.34 7.39
N PHE A 106 3.96 8.89 8.58
CA PHE A 106 4.77 10.03 9.00
C PHE A 106 6.25 9.68 9.16
N LEU A 107 6.56 8.49 9.65
CA LEU A 107 7.93 7.98 9.79
C LEU A 107 8.55 7.54 8.46
N LEU A 108 7.75 7.15 7.48
CA LEU A 108 8.22 6.61 6.21
C LEU A 108 9.28 7.48 5.50
N PRO A 109 9.09 8.82 5.32
CA PRO A 109 10.11 9.65 4.67
C PRO A 109 11.45 9.64 5.42
N LEU A 110 11.42 9.52 6.74
CA LEU A 110 12.61 9.50 7.59
C LEU A 110 13.37 8.19 7.45
N VAL A 111 12.65 7.07 7.42
CA VAL A 111 13.24 5.75 7.16
C VAL A 111 13.83 5.71 5.76
N LEU A 112 13.16 6.29 4.74
CA LEU A 112 13.69 6.39 3.38
C LEU A 112 14.97 7.22 3.31
N VAL A 113 15.06 8.33 4.05
CA VAL A 113 16.29 9.13 4.16
C VAL A 113 17.41 8.33 4.81
N LEU A 114 17.14 7.56 5.87
CA LEU A 114 18.12 6.68 6.50
C LEU A 114 18.57 5.57 5.54
N VAL A 115 17.65 4.92 4.86
CA VAL A 115 17.97 3.90 3.83
C VAL A 115 18.82 4.52 2.72
N GLY A 116 18.48 5.73 2.25
CA GLY A 116 19.25 6.48 1.27
C GLY A 116 20.69 6.75 1.73
N SER A 117 20.86 7.17 2.98
CA SER A 117 22.18 7.47 3.53
C SER A 117 23.04 6.21 3.74
N VAL A 118 22.44 5.11 4.17
CA VAL A 118 23.17 3.85 4.46
C VAL A 118 23.53 3.11 3.17
N PHE A 119 22.54 2.88 2.28
CA PHE A 119 22.72 2.05 1.08
C PHE A 119 23.28 2.81 -0.12
N TYR A 120 22.87 4.06 -0.30
CA TYR A 120 23.33 4.90 -1.43
C TYR A 120 24.44 5.85 -1.03
N LYS A 121 24.87 5.86 0.27
CA LYS A 121 25.91 6.76 0.81
C LYS A 121 25.60 8.25 0.53
N GLU A 122 24.32 8.59 0.46
CA GLU A 122 23.88 9.97 0.27
C GLU A 122 24.22 10.79 1.49
N LYS A 123 24.89 11.93 1.29
CA LYS A 123 25.21 12.83 2.40
C LYS A 123 23.96 13.56 2.85
N LEU A 124 23.53 13.32 4.08
CA LEU A 124 22.41 14.03 4.69
C LEU A 124 22.76 15.51 4.86
N SER A 125 21.87 16.37 4.38
CA SER A 125 21.93 17.80 4.68
C SER A 125 21.71 18.05 6.18
N TRP A 126 22.14 19.18 6.68
CA TRP A 126 21.96 19.55 8.08
C TRP A 126 20.48 19.52 8.51
N PHE A 127 19.57 20.03 7.65
CA PHE A 127 18.13 20.02 7.90
C PHE A 127 17.55 18.59 7.96
N GLN A 128 18.05 17.68 7.12
CA GLN A 128 17.64 16.27 7.15
C GLN A 128 18.09 15.59 8.45
N LYS A 129 19.31 15.89 8.94
CA LYS A 129 19.78 15.36 10.23
C LYS A 129 18.91 15.83 11.39
N ILE A 130 18.53 17.11 11.40
CA ILE A 130 17.62 17.66 12.43
C ILE A 130 16.25 16.98 12.32
N ALA A 131 15.70 16.82 11.12
CA ALA A 131 14.41 16.16 10.91
C ALA A 131 14.42 14.70 11.42
N VAL A 132 15.47 13.94 11.13
CA VAL A 132 15.66 12.57 11.63
C VAL A 132 15.74 12.57 13.16
N LEU A 133 16.50 13.49 13.75
CA LEU A 133 16.62 13.61 15.22
C LEU A 133 15.26 13.92 15.86
N CYS A 134 14.52 14.90 15.34
CA CYS A 134 13.18 15.24 15.84
C CYS A 134 12.22 14.05 15.77
N ALA A 135 12.28 13.28 14.68
CA ALA A 135 11.45 12.10 14.55
C ALA A 135 11.83 10.99 15.51
N LEU A 136 13.12 10.74 15.73
CA LEU A 136 13.59 9.78 16.74
C LEU A 136 13.11 10.18 18.14
N LEU A 137 13.15 11.47 18.47
CA LEU A 137 12.63 11.99 19.74
C LEU A 137 11.11 11.77 19.85
N GLY A 138 10.35 12.02 18.76
CA GLY A 138 8.91 11.77 18.72
C GLY A 138 8.55 10.30 18.94
N VAL A 139 9.27 9.40 18.28
CA VAL A 139 9.09 7.94 18.45
C VAL A 139 9.48 7.50 19.86
N ALA A 140 10.58 8.01 20.39
CA ALA A 140 11.02 7.70 21.75
C ALA A 140 10.00 8.18 22.81
N HIS A 141 9.43 9.36 22.62
CA HIS A 141 8.37 9.90 23.47
C HIS A 141 7.12 9.02 23.41
N GLU A 142 6.69 8.63 22.21
CA GLU A 142 5.50 7.76 22.05
C GLU A 142 5.72 6.38 22.68
N PHE A 143 6.93 5.81 22.49
CA PHE A 143 7.32 4.57 23.15
C PHE A 143 7.27 4.69 24.67
N TRP A 144 7.78 5.79 25.23
CA TRP A 144 7.74 6.03 26.67
C TRP A 144 6.31 6.16 27.20
N ARG A 145 5.45 6.84 26.44
CA ARG A 145 4.05 7.08 26.85
C ARG A 145 3.17 5.82 26.81
N ILE A 146 3.36 4.95 25.80
CA ILE A 146 2.50 3.78 25.55
C ILE A 146 3.16 2.50 26.02
N GLY A 147 4.47 2.48 26.23
CA GLY A 147 5.27 1.28 26.60
C GLY A 147 5.51 0.31 25.45
N SER A 148 4.95 0.57 24.25
CA SER A 148 5.15 -0.28 23.08
C SER A 148 4.97 0.54 21.79
N ILE A 149 5.70 0.15 20.74
CA ILE A 149 5.46 0.66 19.39
C ILE A 149 4.44 -0.27 18.72
N ALA A 150 3.39 0.33 18.16
CA ALA A 150 2.39 -0.43 17.43
C ALA A 150 3.04 -1.13 16.21
N TRP A 151 2.76 -2.42 16.03
CA TRP A 151 3.30 -3.19 14.92
C TRP A 151 2.88 -2.61 13.56
N GLU A 152 1.70 -2.00 13.49
CA GLU A 152 1.20 -1.31 12.30
C GLU A 152 2.11 -0.16 11.88
N THR A 153 2.58 0.63 12.85
CA THR A 153 3.51 1.74 12.62
C THR A 153 4.83 1.23 12.02
N LEU A 154 5.39 0.17 12.59
CA LEU A 154 6.63 -0.45 12.08
C LEU A 154 6.42 -1.06 10.70
N LEU A 155 5.30 -1.77 10.51
CA LEU A 155 5.01 -2.42 9.25
C LEU A 155 4.86 -1.41 8.12
N VAL A 156 4.23 -0.26 8.36
CA VAL A 156 4.14 0.82 7.36
C VAL A 156 5.53 1.43 7.10
N ALA A 157 6.21 1.88 8.14
CA ALA A 157 7.47 2.61 7.98
C ALA A 157 8.58 1.75 7.34
N LEU A 158 8.73 0.50 7.77
CA LEU A 158 9.75 -0.41 7.26
C LEU A 158 9.31 -1.12 5.98
N GLY A 159 8.06 -1.56 5.92
CA GLY A 159 7.52 -2.29 4.77
C GLY A 159 7.48 -1.46 3.49
N TYR A 160 6.99 -0.21 3.55
CA TYR A 160 7.06 0.68 2.40
C TYR A 160 8.50 1.09 2.05
N SER A 161 9.36 1.28 3.05
CA SER A 161 10.77 1.59 2.79
C SER A 161 11.45 0.44 2.07
N ALA A 162 11.20 -0.80 2.48
CA ALA A 162 11.70 -2.00 1.80
C ALA A 162 11.13 -2.10 0.37
N TYR A 163 9.83 -1.84 0.19
CA TYR A 163 9.19 -1.80 -1.12
C TYR A 163 9.85 -0.79 -2.07
N PHE A 164 10.00 0.47 -1.66
CA PHE A 164 10.62 1.49 -2.51
C PHE A 164 12.10 1.22 -2.78
N PHE A 165 12.81 0.71 -1.77
CA PHE A 165 14.21 0.30 -1.93
C PHE A 165 14.35 -0.81 -2.99
N LEU A 166 13.57 -1.89 -2.87
CA LEU A 166 13.58 -2.99 -3.83
C LEU A 166 13.21 -2.53 -5.23
N ARG A 167 12.18 -1.71 -5.39
CA ARG A 167 11.79 -1.16 -6.69
C ARG A 167 12.91 -0.37 -7.36
N LYS A 168 13.63 0.44 -6.58
CA LYS A 168 14.79 1.17 -7.07
C LYS A 168 15.93 0.23 -7.48
N VAL A 169 16.21 -0.80 -6.67
CA VAL A 169 17.24 -1.83 -6.96
C VAL A 169 16.92 -2.57 -8.25
N ILE A 170 15.67 -3.02 -8.42
CA ILE A 170 15.24 -3.75 -9.62
C ILE A 170 14.86 -2.84 -10.79
N LYS A 171 15.02 -1.52 -10.64
CA LYS A 171 14.69 -0.51 -11.66
C LYS A 171 13.27 -0.66 -12.21
N THR A 172 12.30 -0.72 -11.30
CA THR A 172 10.86 -0.75 -11.58
C THR A 172 10.12 0.39 -10.88
N ASP A 173 10.84 1.44 -10.47
CA ASP A 173 10.35 2.64 -9.79
C ASP A 173 9.57 3.60 -10.73
N HIS A 174 8.83 3.02 -11.67
CA HIS A 174 8.00 3.69 -12.67
C HIS A 174 6.59 3.06 -12.70
N LEU A 175 5.65 3.67 -13.44
CA LEU A 175 4.26 3.23 -13.53
C LEU A 175 4.10 1.78 -13.99
N GLY A 176 4.95 1.31 -14.92
CA GLY A 176 4.93 -0.09 -15.38
C GLY A 176 5.22 -1.09 -14.27
N GLY A 177 6.14 -0.78 -13.34
CA GLY A 177 6.37 -1.64 -12.17
C GLY A 177 5.16 -1.65 -11.23
N PHE A 178 4.53 -0.48 -10.97
CA PHE A 178 3.32 -0.40 -10.16
C PHE A 178 2.14 -1.14 -10.80
N TRP A 179 2.03 -1.09 -12.13
CA TRP A 179 1.04 -1.87 -12.87
C TRP A 179 1.24 -3.38 -12.66
N TRP A 180 2.48 -3.86 -12.74
CA TRP A 180 2.80 -5.27 -12.51
C TRP A 180 2.54 -5.71 -11.07
N ASP A 181 2.83 -4.88 -10.07
CA ASP A 181 2.50 -5.15 -8.67
C ASP A 181 0.98 -5.39 -8.53
N ASN A 182 0.15 -4.52 -9.12
CA ASN A 182 -1.31 -4.64 -9.06
C ASN A 182 -1.81 -5.85 -9.87
N MET A 183 -1.22 -6.15 -11.03
CA MET A 183 -1.56 -7.31 -11.84
C MET A 183 -1.29 -8.62 -11.11
N LEU A 184 -0.16 -8.71 -10.40
CA LEU A 184 0.20 -9.90 -9.61
C LEU A 184 -0.68 -10.09 -8.37
N MET A 185 -1.23 -9.01 -7.82
CA MET A 185 -2.18 -9.07 -6.71
C MET A 185 -3.61 -9.42 -7.15
N LEU A 186 -3.95 -9.18 -8.42
CA LEU A 186 -5.32 -9.35 -8.93
C LEU A 186 -5.89 -10.76 -8.72
N PRO A 187 -5.17 -11.87 -8.95
CA PRO A 187 -5.70 -13.21 -8.69
C PRO A 187 -6.11 -13.42 -7.23
N ILE A 188 -5.31 -12.92 -6.30
CA ILE A 188 -5.59 -13.01 -4.86
C ILE A 188 -6.84 -12.17 -4.52
N ALA A 189 -6.94 -10.97 -5.06
CA ALA A 189 -8.08 -10.09 -4.87
C ALA A 189 -9.38 -10.72 -5.41
N ILE A 190 -9.35 -11.34 -6.58
CA ILE A 190 -10.51 -12.02 -7.18
C ILE A 190 -10.92 -13.24 -6.35
N LEU A 191 -9.95 -14.10 -5.96
CA LEU A 191 -10.23 -15.27 -5.13
C LEU A 191 -10.87 -14.88 -3.80
N GLN A 192 -10.40 -13.79 -3.19
CA GLN A 192 -10.96 -13.27 -1.95
C GLN A 192 -12.42 -12.81 -2.15
N GLN A 193 -12.73 -12.09 -3.23
CA GLN A 193 -14.09 -11.65 -3.53
C GLN A 193 -15.03 -12.83 -3.78
N ILE A 194 -14.59 -13.85 -4.50
CA ILE A 194 -15.39 -15.07 -4.75
C ILE A 194 -15.68 -15.80 -3.43
N ARG A 195 -14.68 -15.96 -2.57
CA ARG A 195 -14.83 -16.62 -1.26
C ARG A 195 -15.83 -15.89 -0.37
N GLU A 196 -15.76 -14.57 -0.34
CA GLU A 196 -16.66 -13.74 0.47
C GLU A 196 -18.09 -13.76 -0.08
N ALA A 197 -18.26 -13.66 -1.40
CA ALA A 197 -19.56 -13.78 -2.04
C ALA A 197 -20.22 -15.14 -1.71
N SER A 198 -19.43 -16.22 -1.76
CA SER A 198 -19.92 -17.57 -1.41
C SER A 198 -20.32 -17.68 0.06
N SER A 199 -19.55 -17.07 0.99
CA SER A 199 -19.88 -17.10 2.42
C SER A 199 -21.16 -16.32 2.74
N LEU A 200 -21.39 -15.20 2.09
CA LEU A 200 -22.61 -14.42 2.22
C LEU A 200 -23.84 -15.16 1.68
N GLN A 201 -23.67 -15.89 0.59
CA GLN A 201 -24.74 -16.70 0.01
C GLN A 201 -25.12 -17.85 0.94
N ILE A 202 -24.15 -18.59 1.47
CA ILE A 202 -24.38 -19.67 2.45
C ILE A 202 -25.10 -19.12 3.70
N HIS A 203 -24.68 -17.97 4.21
CA HIS A 203 -25.31 -17.36 5.39
C HIS A 203 -26.77 -16.94 5.12
N ARG A 204 -27.05 -16.43 3.93
CA ARG A 204 -28.41 -16.09 3.48
C ARG A 204 -29.28 -17.31 3.35
N ASP A 205 -28.77 -18.39 2.77
CA ASP A 205 -29.49 -19.65 2.59
C ASP A 205 -29.80 -20.31 3.92
N MET A 206 -28.85 -20.29 4.87
CA MET A 206 -29.06 -20.78 6.23
C MET A 206 -30.14 -19.98 6.98
N LYS A 207 -30.15 -18.65 6.83
CA LYS A 207 -31.16 -17.81 7.43
C LYS A 207 -32.56 -18.10 6.88
N ASN A 208 -32.68 -18.25 5.55
CA ASN A 208 -33.95 -18.60 4.91
C ASN A 208 -34.45 -19.97 5.36
N ILE A 209 -33.57 -20.97 5.51
CA ILE A 209 -33.93 -22.29 6.04
C ILE A 209 -34.44 -22.17 7.49
N GLN A 210 -33.76 -21.39 8.32
CA GLN A 210 -34.13 -21.22 9.71
C GLN A 210 -35.51 -20.51 9.89
N GLU A 211 -35.80 -19.54 9.05
CA GLU A 211 -37.10 -18.87 9.00
C GLU A 211 -38.22 -19.83 8.54
N THR A 212 -37.91 -20.74 7.60
CA THR A 212 -38.90 -21.75 7.12
C THR A 212 -39.25 -22.80 8.19
N TRP A 213 -38.34 -23.09 9.12
CA TRP A 213 -38.62 -24.04 10.23
C TRP A 213 -39.30 -23.41 11.44
N GLN A 214 -39.53 -22.11 11.47
CA GLN A 214 -40.21 -21.39 12.52
C GLN A 214 -41.71 -21.12 12.20
N LEU A 215 -42.16 -21.48 10.99
CA LEU A 215 -43.54 -21.46 10.52
C LEU A 215 -44.20 -22.84 10.65
#